data_979afbf69e7f4df67a88b493fbf46546
#
_entry.id   979afbf69e7f4df67a88b493fbf46546
#
_cell.length_a   1.000
_cell.length_b   1.000
_cell.length_c   1.000
_cell.angle_alpha   90.00
_cell.angle_beta   90.00
_cell.angle_gamma   90.00
#
_symmetry.space_group_name_H-M   'P 1'
#
loop_
_entity.id
_entity.type
_entity.pdbx_description
1 polymer ?
#
loop_
_entity_poly.entity_id
_entity_poly.type
_entity_poly.pdbx_seq_one_letter_code
_entity_poly.pdbx_strand_id
1 'polypeptide(L)'
;MLNALWIGFFLVAALVGLGKLLLLGDPQTFVAMMNATFASSKTAFQVALGLVGVMTFWLGLLRVAERAGFLALLTRILNPLFRRLFREVPEGHPALGAMTMNIAANMLGLDNAATPIGLKAMQALQTLNASAVEASNAQILFLVKTASSVTLLPITVFTYRAQMGARDPTDVFVPILLATYVSMMVGLALVSAYQRINLFDRVIFAYLAGLGLVVGAMVYYFGHLAPAEMARQSALVSDILLFSLIIAFIAGAALKGVNVYEAFIDGAKEGFATAIAIVPYLVAMLVAVGVFRASGALHWVLSGIRGAALGLGLDTRFVAGLPTAFLKPLSGSAARAMMIDTMRVHGADSFAGRLACVVQGSTETTFYVLAVYLGAAGLKKGRHAVVCALGADLAGMAAAILLTYFFFGAGAPPRPSAITKTTAPLVSPLRTRSSASLARVSANDVILAATGTRAAAVKNSMPSFRVRFATERMLLSPQRMRYGKEGMSLMWMPAHTPVPPLARPSSAVGTSLPLEAKMMAASSAAGAGSSEPPAQCAPRPRAKACLAVSFGRVKA
;
A
#
# COMPACT_ATOMS: atom_id res chain seq x y z
N MET A 1 -17.78 3.13 -7.09
CA MET A 1 -16.66 3.27 -8.04
C MET A 1 -15.79 2.00 -8.10
N LEU A 2 -15.16 1.55 -6.98
CA LEU A 2 -14.38 0.30 -6.94
C LEU A 2 -15.17 -0.92 -7.43
N ASN A 3 -16.43 -1.06 -7.02
CA ASN A 3 -17.34 -2.11 -7.48
C ASN A 3 -17.54 -2.09 -9.00
N ALA A 4 -17.74 -0.91 -9.58
CA ALA A 4 -17.90 -0.76 -11.04
C ALA A 4 -16.61 -1.13 -11.79
N LEU A 5 -15.44 -0.75 -11.28
CA LEU A 5 -14.15 -1.16 -11.84
C LEU A 5 -13.95 -2.68 -11.80
N TRP A 6 -14.21 -3.28 -10.64
CA TRP A 6 -14.08 -4.72 -10.46
C TRP A 6 -14.99 -5.51 -11.38
N ILE A 7 -16.28 -5.13 -11.46
CA ILE A 7 -17.26 -5.71 -12.40
C ILE A 7 -16.79 -5.46 -13.84
N GLY A 8 -16.33 -4.24 -14.15
CA GLY A 8 -15.87 -3.86 -15.49
C GLY A 8 -14.72 -4.73 -15.99
N PHE A 9 -13.75 -5.06 -15.15
CA PHE A 9 -12.65 -5.97 -15.53
C PHE A 9 -13.15 -7.35 -15.95
N PHE A 10 -14.08 -7.94 -15.21
CA PHE A 10 -14.64 -9.25 -15.56
C PHE A 10 -15.55 -9.19 -16.79
N LEU A 11 -16.44 -8.19 -16.88
CA LEU A 11 -17.35 -8.06 -18.02
C LEU A 11 -16.59 -7.81 -19.33
N VAL A 12 -15.61 -6.89 -19.32
CA VAL A 12 -14.80 -6.62 -20.52
C VAL A 12 -13.98 -7.85 -20.89
N ALA A 13 -13.39 -8.54 -19.90
CA ALA A 13 -12.67 -9.79 -20.16
C ALA A 13 -13.57 -10.86 -20.79
N ALA A 14 -14.79 -11.02 -20.26
CA ALA A 14 -15.76 -11.97 -20.80
C ALA A 14 -16.18 -11.60 -22.23
N LEU A 15 -16.47 -10.32 -22.50
CA LEU A 15 -16.81 -9.83 -23.85
C LEU A 15 -15.68 -10.05 -24.85
N VAL A 16 -14.44 -9.74 -24.47
CA VAL A 16 -13.26 -9.97 -25.32
C VAL A 16 -13.02 -11.46 -25.55
N GLY A 17 -13.16 -12.29 -24.49
CA GLY A 17 -13.03 -13.74 -24.60
C GLY A 17 -14.10 -14.34 -25.51
N LEU A 18 -15.35 -13.89 -25.38
CA LEU A 18 -16.45 -14.32 -26.21
C LEU A 18 -16.27 -13.89 -27.69
N GLY A 19 -15.83 -12.63 -27.89
CA GLY A 19 -15.49 -12.15 -29.23
C GLY A 19 -14.39 -12.97 -29.89
N LYS A 20 -13.30 -13.33 -29.16
CA LYS A 20 -12.26 -14.22 -29.69
C LYS A 20 -12.76 -15.62 -29.99
N LEU A 21 -13.63 -16.17 -29.14
CA LEU A 21 -14.22 -17.48 -29.38
C LEU A 21 -15.09 -17.49 -30.64
N LEU A 22 -16.00 -16.50 -30.78
CA LEU A 22 -16.96 -16.47 -31.88
C LEU A 22 -16.35 -16.01 -33.21
N LEU A 23 -15.42 -15.04 -33.18
CA LEU A 23 -14.84 -14.45 -34.40
C LEU A 23 -13.56 -15.12 -34.86
N LEU A 24 -12.74 -15.63 -33.91
CA LEU A 24 -11.43 -16.22 -34.19
C LEU A 24 -11.38 -17.72 -33.91
N GLY A 25 -12.44 -18.32 -33.37
CA GLY A 25 -12.48 -19.73 -33.00
C GLY A 25 -11.45 -20.09 -31.89
N ASP A 26 -11.08 -19.14 -31.01
CA ASP A 26 -10.06 -19.34 -29.97
C ASP A 26 -10.68 -19.67 -28.60
N PRO A 27 -10.81 -20.97 -28.24
CA PRO A 27 -11.27 -21.37 -26.90
C PRO A 27 -10.18 -21.22 -25.83
N GLN A 28 -8.89 -21.10 -26.23
CA GLN A 28 -7.77 -21.04 -25.30
C GLN A 28 -7.78 -19.79 -24.44
N THR A 29 -8.41 -18.72 -24.91
CA THR A 29 -8.60 -17.48 -24.13
C THR A 29 -9.36 -17.76 -22.83
N PHE A 30 -10.42 -18.59 -22.82
CA PHE A 30 -11.16 -18.95 -21.60
C PHE A 30 -10.31 -19.82 -20.66
N VAL A 31 -9.56 -20.77 -21.22
CA VAL A 31 -8.61 -21.58 -20.43
C VAL A 31 -7.56 -20.67 -19.77
N ALA A 32 -7.02 -19.69 -20.50
CA ALA A 32 -6.06 -18.73 -19.98
C ALA A 32 -6.66 -17.85 -18.86
N MET A 33 -7.91 -17.38 -19.00
CA MET A 33 -8.61 -16.61 -17.97
C MET A 33 -8.84 -17.42 -16.69
N MET A 34 -9.25 -18.69 -16.81
CA MET A 34 -9.42 -19.58 -15.65
C MET A 34 -8.09 -19.86 -14.96
N ASN A 35 -7.06 -20.18 -15.71
CA ASN A 35 -5.71 -20.38 -15.17
C ASN A 35 -5.18 -19.10 -14.48
N ALA A 36 -5.45 -17.93 -15.07
CA ALA A 36 -5.09 -16.64 -14.48
C ALA A 36 -5.82 -16.39 -13.15
N THR A 37 -7.07 -16.83 -13.01
CA THR A 37 -7.83 -16.74 -11.76
C THR A 37 -7.13 -17.47 -10.63
N PHE A 38 -6.75 -18.73 -10.82
CA PHE A 38 -6.05 -19.52 -9.79
C PHE A 38 -4.63 -19.01 -9.54
N ALA A 39 -3.87 -18.71 -10.60
CA ALA A 39 -2.50 -18.20 -10.48
C ALA A 39 -2.45 -16.84 -9.77
N SER A 40 -3.36 -15.92 -10.08
CA SER A 40 -3.44 -14.60 -9.45
C SER A 40 -3.89 -14.69 -7.99
N SER A 41 -4.83 -15.58 -7.67
CA SER A 41 -5.27 -15.83 -6.29
C SER A 41 -4.10 -16.35 -5.43
N LYS A 42 -3.34 -17.34 -5.92
CA LYS A 42 -2.13 -17.85 -5.26
C LYS A 42 -1.09 -16.74 -5.07
N THR A 43 -0.82 -15.97 -6.11
CA THR A 43 0.14 -14.84 -6.07
C THR A 43 -0.30 -13.79 -5.05
N ALA A 44 -1.59 -13.44 -5.02
CA ALA A 44 -2.13 -12.45 -4.08
C ALA A 44 -1.89 -12.87 -2.62
N PHE A 45 -2.12 -14.14 -2.31
CA PHE A 45 -1.88 -14.68 -0.97
C PHE A 45 -0.38 -14.70 -0.62
N GLN A 46 0.48 -15.13 -1.55
CA GLN A 46 1.93 -15.14 -1.33
C GLN A 46 2.49 -13.72 -1.09
N VAL A 47 2.05 -12.74 -1.90
CA VAL A 47 2.42 -11.33 -1.70
C VAL A 47 1.93 -10.83 -0.35
N ALA A 48 0.67 -11.10 0.01
CA ALA A 48 0.11 -10.69 1.28
C ALA A 48 0.86 -11.28 2.49
N LEU A 49 1.22 -12.55 2.44
CA LEU A 49 2.00 -13.22 3.49
C LEU A 49 3.36 -12.54 3.68
N GLY A 50 4.06 -12.24 2.58
CA GLY A 50 5.34 -11.54 2.64
C GLY A 50 5.24 -10.09 3.13
N LEU A 51 4.09 -9.43 2.95
CA LEU A 51 3.86 -8.07 3.47
C LEU A 51 3.83 -8.02 5.00
N VAL A 52 3.43 -9.10 5.67
CA VAL A 52 3.25 -9.14 7.14
C VAL A 52 4.49 -8.62 7.88
N GLY A 53 5.68 -9.18 7.59
CA GLY A 53 6.90 -8.79 8.28
C GLY A 53 7.29 -7.33 8.04
N VAL A 54 7.27 -6.88 6.78
CA VAL A 54 7.68 -5.52 6.42
C VAL A 54 6.68 -4.48 6.93
N MET A 55 5.37 -4.73 6.83
CA MET A 55 4.34 -3.85 7.38
C MET A 55 4.44 -3.76 8.90
N THR A 56 4.64 -4.89 9.58
CA THR A 56 4.85 -4.95 11.04
C THR A 56 6.04 -4.09 11.45
N PHE A 57 7.18 -4.21 10.75
CA PHE A 57 8.38 -3.43 11.02
C PHE A 57 8.13 -1.91 10.85
N TRP A 58 7.62 -1.50 9.68
CA TRP A 58 7.46 -0.08 9.39
C TRP A 58 6.39 0.60 10.25
N LEU A 59 5.23 -0.05 10.49
CA LEU A 59 4.22 0.55 11.37
C LEU A 59 4.69 0.58 12.83
N GLY A 60 5.47 -0.42 13.27
CA GLY A 60 6.17 -0.36 14.55
C GLY A 60 7.06 0.87 14.66
N LEU A 61 7.87 1.11 13.65
CA LEU A 61 8.78 2.24 13.61
C LEU A 61 8.06 3.60 13.53
N LEU A 62 6.97 3.68 12.77
CA LEU A 62 6.14 4.89 12.68
C LEU A 62 5.46 5.21 14.03
N ARG A 63 5.06 4.20 14.80
CA ARG A 63 4.53 4.40 16.16
C ARG A 63 5.60 4.94 17.10
N VAL A 64 6.85 4.50 16.98
CA VAL A 64 7.99 5.08 17.70
C VAL A 64 8.16 6.56 17.34
N ALA A 65 8.14 6.90 16.04
CA ALA A 65 8.23 8.28 15.55
C ALA A 65 7.09 9.17 16.09
N GLU A 66 5.86 8.64 16.10
CA GLU A 66 4.69 9.33 16.65
C GLU A 66 4.88 9.65 18.14
N ARG A 67 5.25 8.66 18.97
CA ARG A 67 5.51 8.86 20.41
C ARG A 67 6.74 9.74 20.65
N ALA A 68 7.72 9.70 19.78
CA ALA A 68 8.87 10.62 19.80
C ALA A 68 8.48 12.07 19.46
N GLY A 69 7.24 12.30 18.96
CA GLY A 69 6.72 13.62 18.64
C GLY A 69 7.19 14.18 17.28
N PHE A 70 7.64 13.33 16.36
CA PHE A 70 8.00 13.75 15.00
C PHE A 70 6.80 14.33 14.25
N LEU A 71 5.61 13.77 14.46
CA LEU A 71 4.38 14.31 13.89
C LEU A 71 4.12 15.75 14.39
N ALA A 72 4.29 16.00 15.70
CA ALA A 72 4.13 17.32 16.29
C ALA A 72 5.20 18.31 15.79
N LEU A 73 6.44 17.84 15.60
CA LEU A 73 7.52 18.64 15.03
C LEU A 73 7.19 19.07 13.60
N LEU A 74 6.78 18.14 12.76
CA LEU A 74 6.42 18.41 11.36
C LEU A 74 5.19 19.35 11.28
N THR A 75 4.20 19.12 12.14
CA THR A 75 3.04 20.01 12.27
C THR A 75 3.47 21.44 12.64
N ARG A 76 4.41 21.60 13.57
CA ARG A 76 4.96 22.92 13.98
C ARG A 76 5.66 23.61 12.81
N ILE A 77 6.44 22.87 12.03
CA ILE A 77 7.14 23.36 10.84
C ILE A 77 6.13 23.82 9.77
N LEU A 78 5.08 23.05 9.53
CA LEU A 78 4.09 23.35 8.49
C LEU A 78 3.08 24.45 8.88
N ASN A 79 2.86 24.68 10.17
CA ASN A 79 1.82 25.58 10.66
C ASN A 79 1.91 27.04 10.11
N PRO A 80 3.09 27.69 10.02
CA PRO A 80 3.17 29.04 9.43
C PRO A 80 2.69 29.09 7.97
N LEU A 81 3.02 28.05 7.19
CA LEU A 81 2.56 27.93 5.80
C LEU A 81 1.03 27.78 5.75
N PHE A 82 0.46 26.93 6.58
CA PHE A 82 -0.98 26.65 6.59
C PHE A 82 -1.80 27.86 7.02
N ARG A 83 -1.35 28.65 8.00
CA ARG A 83 -2.00 29.90 8.39
C ARG A 83 -2.08 30.91 7.23
N ARG A 84 -1.10 30.92 6.34
CA ARG A 84 -1.08 31.82 5.17
C ARG A 84 -1.87 31.27 3.98
N LEU A 85 -1.89 29.95 3.81
CA LEU A 85 -2.69 29.32 2.74
C LEU A 85 -4.19 29.35 3.03
N PHE A 86 -4.58 29.09 4.29
CA PHE A 86 -5.97 28.99 4.73
C PHE A 86 -6.45 30.26 5.44
N ARG A 87 -6.36 31.39 4.77
CA ARG A 87 -6.71 32.71 5.34
C ARG A 87 -8.17 32.83 5.80
N GLU A 88 -9.08 32.04 5.23
CA GLU A 88 -10.49 31.99 5.60
C GLU A 88 -10.73 31.26 6.94
N VAL A 89 -9.71 30.55 7.47
CA VAL A 89 -9.80 29.82 8.75
C VAL A 89 -9.23 30.70 9.84
N PRO A 90 -10.04 31.08 10.87
CA PRO A 90 -9.57 31.93 11.98
C PRO A 90 -8.40 31.29 12.74
N GLU A 91 -7.48 32.12 13.23
CA GLU A 91 -6.39 31.66 14.08
C GLU A 91 -6.94 31.02 15.36
N GLY A 92 -6.39 29.86 15.73
CA GLY A 92 -6.86 29.09 16.87
C GLY A 92 -8.04 28.15 16.57
N HIS A 93 -8.64 28.20 15.38
CA HIS A 93 -9.70 27.27 15.02
C HIS A 93 -9.16 25.83 14.91
N PRO A 94 -9.87 24.81 15.48
CA PRO A 94 -9.38 23.42 15.51
C PRO A 94 -9.13 22.81 14.12
N ALA A 95 -9.80 23.29 13.08
CA ALA A 95 -9.58 22.86 11.70
C ALA A 95 -8.13 23.04 11.26
N LEU A 96 -7.48 24.15 11.62
CA LEU A 96 -6.11 24.44 11.17
C LEU A 96 -5.11 23.38 11.70
N GLY A 97 -5.22 23.06 13.00
CA GLY A 97 -4.41 22.02 13.62
C GLY A 97 -4.65 20.64 13.02
N ALA A 98 -5.92 20.28 12.81
CA ALA A 98 -6.29 18.99 12.22
C ALA A 98 -5.83 18.85 10.77
N MET A 99 -5.97 19.91 9.94
CA MET A 99 -5.46 19.91 8.56
C MET A 99 -3.94 19.74 8.52
N THR A 100 -3.21 20.53 9.32
CA THR A 100 -1.74 20.45 9.35
C THR A 100 -1.27 19.08 9.82
N MET A 101 -1.92 18.50 10.82
CA MET A 101 -1.61 17.17 11.34
C MET A 101 -1.93 16.08 10.29
N ASN A 102 -3.03 16.20 9.55
CA ASN A 102 -3.36 15.27 8.47
C ASN A 102 -2.28 15.27 7.37
N ILE A 103 -1.87 16.45 6.92
CA ILE A 103 -0.83 16.56 5.89
C ILE A 103 0.52 16.03 6.42
N ALA A 104 0.88 16.35 7.66
CA ALA A 104 2.09 15.81 8.30
C ALA A 104 2.05 14.28 8.40
N ALA A 105 0.90 13.70 8.73
CA ALA A 105 0.72 12.25 8.76
C ALA A 105 0.86 11.60 7.37
N ASN A 106 0.25 12.20 6.34
CA ASN A 106 0.40 11.76 4.95
C ASN A 106 1.85 11.84 4.48
N MET A 107 2.57 12.93 4.81
CA MET A 107 3.99 13.06 4.47
C MET A 107 4.85 11.94 5.07
N LEU A 108 4.50 11.48 6.27
CA LEU A 108 5.20 10.38 6.95
C LEU A 108 4.70 8.99 6.53
N GLY A 109 3.71 8.88 5.65
CA GLY A 109 3.13 7.59 5.23
C GLY A 109 2.28 6.92 6.31
N LEU A 110 1.72 7.71 7.26
CA LEU A 110 0.82 7.26 8.31
C LEU A 110 -0.63 7.19 7.81
N ASP A 111 -0.90 6.41 6.76
CA ASP A 111 -2.21 6.37 6.07
C ASP A 111 -3.38 6.06 7.03
N ASN A 112 -3.17 5.15 8.00
CA ASN A 112 -4.18 4.77 8.99
C ASN A 112 -4.56 5.92 9.93
N ALA A 113 -3.59 6.77 10.30
CA ALA A 113 -3.81 7.93 11.17
C ALA A 113 -4.29 9.16 10.38
N ALA A 114 -3.82 9.32 9.16
CA ALA A 114 -4.12 10.48 8.33
C ALA A 114 -5.61 10.60 8.01
N THR A 115 -6.27 9.52 7.58
CA THR A 115 -7.69 9.56 7.17
C THR A 115 -8.61 10.03 8.31
N PRO A 116 -8.63 9.45 9.53
CA PRO A 116 -9.48 9.92 10.61
C PRO A 116 -9.23 11.39 10.99
N ILE A 117 -7.96 11.83 10.99
CA ILE A 117 -7.60 13.23 11.26
C ILE A 117 -8.16 14.15 10.19
N GLY A 118 -8.06 13.74 8.92
CA GLY A 118 -8.58 14.50 7.79
C GLY A 118 -10.10 14.62 7.79
N LEU A 119 -10.82 13.56 8.21
CA LEU A 119 -12.28 13.62 8.37
C LEU A 119 -12.67 14.65 9.45
N LYS A 120 -11.98 14.65 10.59
CA LYS A 120 -12.16 15.66 11.64
C LYS A 120 -11.85 17.07 11.13
N ALA A 121 -10.80 17.24 10.31
CA ALA A 121 -10.48 18.52 9.69
C ALA A 121 -11.62 19.03 8.78
N MET A 122 -12.19 18.14 7.94
CA MET A 122 -13.33 18.48 7.07
C MET A 122 -14.59 18.84 7.85
N GLN A 123 -14.90 18.10 8.93
CA GLN A 123 -16.01 18.40 9.81
C GLN A 123 -15.81 19.75 10.52
N ALA A 124 -14.61 20.02 11.01
CA ALA A 124 -14.29 21.31 11.62
C ALA A 124 -14.34 22.47 10.59
N LEU A 125 -13.89 22.25 9.35
CA LEU A 125 -14.05 23.25 8.27
C LEU A 125 -15.52 23.50 7.91
N GLN A 126 -16.39 22.46 8.06
CA GLN A 126 -17.81 22.61 7.77
C GLN A 126 -18.50 23.57 8.74
N THR A 127 -18.02 23.73 9.98
CA THR A 127 -18.57 24.73 10.93
C THR A 127 -18.34 26.17 10.49
N LEU A 128 -17.35 26.40 9.59
CA LEU A 128 -17.05 27.71 8.99
C LEU A 128 -17.70 27.90 7.62
N ASN A 129 -18.29 26.84 7.05
CA ASN A 129 -18.87 26.88 5.73
C ASN A 129 -20.32 27.36 5.76
N ALA A 130 -20.63 28.43 5.05
CA ALA A 130 -21.98 28.94 4.91
C ALA A 130 -22.92 28.02 4.11
N SER A 131 -22.36 27.10 3.31
CA SER A 131 -23.14 26.17 2.49
C SER A 131 -23.18 24.77 3.11
N ALA A 132 -24.39 24.20 3.21
CA ALA A 132 -24.57 22.81 3.59
C ALA A 132 -24.37 21.81 2.41
N VAL A 133 -24.23 22.30 1.18
CA VAL A 133 -24.21 21.45 -0.04
C VAL A 133 -22.89 21.54 -0.79
N GLU A 134 -22.26 22.71 -0.84
CA GLU A 134 -21.07 22.99 -1.63
C GLU A 134 -19.84 23.20 -0.74
N ALA A 135 -18.70 22.68 -1.17
CA ALA A 135 -17.44 22.84 -0.46
C ALA A 135 -16.96 24.30 -0.48
N SER A 136 -16.47 24.80 0.67
CA SER A 136 -15.80 26.10 0.78
C SER A 136 -14.42 26.09 0.11
N ASN A 137 -13.83 27.25 -0.12
CA ASN A 137 -12.49 27.34 -0.70
C ASN A 137 -11.44 26.66 0.19
N ALA A 138 -11.53 26.83 1.52
CA ALA A 138 -10.65 26.14 2.47
C ALA A 138 -10.79 24.62 2.37
N GLN A 139 -12.00 24.10 2.26
CA GLN A 139 -12.21 22.65 2.08
C GLN A 139 -11.65 22.14 0.76
N ILE A 140 -11.83 22.89 -0.34
CA ILE A 140 -11.29 22.52 -1.65
C ILE A 140 -9.75 22.50 -1.63
N LEU A 141 -9.13 23.54 -1.08
CA LEU A 141 -7.67 23.60 -0.96
C LEU A 141 -7.15 22.44 -0.12
N PHE A 142 -7.81 22.11 0.99
CA PHE A 142 -7.43 20.99 1.82
C PHE A 142 -7.56 19.65 1.08
N LEU A 143 -8.66 19.41 0.35
CA LEU A 143 -8.87 18.21 -0.46
C LEU A 143 -7.77 18.03 -1.50
N VAL A 144 -7.44 19.09 -2.25
CA VAL A 144 -6.40 19.01 -3.29
C VAL A 144 -5.03 18.81 -2.67
N LYS A 145 -4.73 19.47 -1.55
CA LYS A 145 -3.46 19.26 -0.81
C LYS A 145 -3.33 17.84 -0.25
N THR A 146 -4.43 17.24 0.17
CA THR A 146 -4.42 15.83 0.61
C THR A 146 -4.22 14.89 -0.57
N ALA A 147 -4.89 15.13 -1.72
CA ALA A 147 -4.75 14.32 -2.92
C ALA A 147 -3.35 14.42 -3.57
N SER A 148 -2.68 15.57 -3.43
CA SER A 148 -1.34 15.85 -3.98
C SER A 148 -0.27 16.05 -2.88
N SER A 149 -0.34 15.30 -1.80
CA SER A 149 0.62 15.41 -0.69
C SER A 149 2.01 14.92 -1.10
N VAL A 150 3.06 15.62 -0.62
CA VAL A 150 4.43 15.10 -0.75
C VAL A 150 4.60 13.90 0.16
N THR A 151 5.07 12.79 -0.38
CA THR A 151 5.33 11.57 0.37
C THR A 151 6.82 11.47 0.69
N LEU A 152 7.17 11.64 1.97
CA LEU A 152 8.55 11.47 2.44
C LEU A 152 8.91 9.99 2.63
N LEU A 153 7.94 9.15 2.92
CA LEU A 153 8.15 7.72 3.18
C LEU A 153 7.14 6.88 2.38
N PRO A 154 7.43 6.53 1.12
CA PRO A 154 6.56 5.65 0.32
C PRO A 154 6.72 4.17 0.72
N ILE A 155 6.51 3.87 2.00
CA ILE A 155 6.73 2.56 2.64
C ILE A 155 6.00 1.45 1.90
N THR A 156 4.76 1.71 1.51
CA THR A 156 3.92 0.75 0.78
C THR A 156 4.59 0.31 -0.52
N VAL A 157 5.18 1.24 -1.29
CA VAL A 157 5.87 0.92 -2.54
C VAL A 157 7.11 0.07 -2.28
N PHE A 158 7.95 0.46 -1.30
CA PHE A 158 9.15 -0.30 -0.93
C PHE A 158 8.83 -1.73 -0.51
N THR A 159 7.76 -1.87 0.28
CA THR A 159 7.30 -3.17 0.75
C THR A 159 6.91 -4.10 -0.40
N TYR A 160 6.15 -3.60 -1.38
CA TYR A 160 5.80 -4.39 -2.55
C TYR A 160 6.99 -4.68 -3.45
N ARG A 161 7.91 -3.73 -3.63
CA ARG A 161 9.15 -3.97 -4.40
C ARG A 161 10.01 -5.06 -3.77
N ALA A 162 10.20 -5.02 -2.44
CA ALA A 162 10.91 -6.06 -1.70
C ALA A 162 10.27 -7.45 -1.92
N GLN A 163 8.93 -7.53 -1.84
CA GLN A 163 8.20 -8.78 -2.07
C GLN A 163 8.28 -9.28 -3.51
N MET A 164 8.42 -8.38 -4.47
CA MET A 164 8.56 -8.73 -5.88
C MET A 164 10.02 -9.01 -6.29
N GLY A 165 10.93 -9.07 -5.33
CA GLY A 165 12.34 -9.44 -5.54
C GLY A 165 13.18 -8.35 -6.18
N ALA A 166 12.87 -7.07 -5.92
CA ALA A 166 13.74 -5.97 -6.31
C ALA A 166 15.11 -6.11 -5.63
N ARG A 167 16.20 -5.84 -6.36
CA ARG A 167 17.57 -5.84 -5.81
C ARG A 167 17.74 -4.74 -4.77
N ASP A 168 17.18 -3.58 -5.06
CA ASP A 168 17.10 -2.44 -4.17
C ASP A 168 15.66 -1.92 -4.18
N PRO A 169 14.87 -2.21 -3.12
CA PRO A 169 13.50 -1.74 -3.01
C PRO A 169 13.36 -0.22 -2.95
N THR A 170 14.42 0.49 -2.56
CA THR A 170 14.40 1.93 -2.26
C THR A 170 14.85 2.80 -3.43
N ASP A 171 15.37 2.23 -4.53
CA ASP A 171 15.91 2.96 -5.68
C ASP A 171 14.92 3.94 -6.35
N VAL A 172 13.61 3.71 -6.15
CA VAL A 172 12.53 4.58 -6.64
C VAL A 172 12.20 5.75 -5.69
N PHE A 173 12.87 5.87 -4.54
CA PHE A 173 12.56 6.88 -3.53
C PHE A 173 12.71 8.31 -4.06
N VAL A 174 13.87 8.65 -4.61
CA VAL A 174 14.13 9.99 -5.15
C VAL A 174 13.17 10.34 -6.28
N PRO A 175 12.94 9.49 -7.29
CA PRO A 175 11.92 9.73 -8.31
C PRO A 175 10.51 9.95 -7.74
N ILE A 176 10.08 9.19 -6.74
CA ILE A 176 8.77 9.38 -6.09
C ILE A 176 8.71 10.73 -5.39
N LEU A 177 9.74 11.09 -4.61
CA LEU A 177 9.79 12.36 -3.91
C LEU A 177 9.68 13.55 -4.87
N LEU A 178 10.40 13.51 -5.99
CA LEU A 178 10.37 14.52 -7.03
C LEU A 178 8.99 14.56 -7.73
N ALA A 179 8.40 13.41 -8.04
CA ALA A 179 7.08 13.34 -8.69
C ALA A 179 5.97 13.88 -7.78
N THR A 180 5.98 13.55 -6.48
CA THR A 180 5.03 14.09 -5.50
C THR A 180 5.17 15.60 -5.35
N TYR A 181 6.40 16.12 -5.39
CA TYR A 181 6.64 17.56 -5.39
C TYR A 181 5.99 18.26 -6.59
N VAL A 182 6.16 17.73 -7.80
CA VAL A 182 5.54 18.29 -9.03
C VAL A 182 4.02 18.26 -8.92
N SER A 183 3.45 17.12 -8.49
CA SER A 183 2.00 16.98 -8.26
C SER A 183 1.49 18.03 -7.28
N MET A 184 2.19 18.19 -6.14
CA MET A 184 1.86 19.18 -5.11
C MET A 184 1.89 20.61 -5.66
N MET A 185 2.94 20.97 -6.39
CA MET A 185 3.10 22.31 -6.95
C MET A 185 2.01 22.65 -7.95
N VAL A 186 1.70 21.73 -8.88
CA VAL A 186 0.64 21.92 -9.86
C VAL A 186 -0.74 21.97 -9.19
N GLY A 187 -1.02 21.08 -8.23
CA GLY A 187 -2.26 21.11 -7.45
C GLY A 187 -2.46 22.45 -6.73
N LEU A 188 -1.40 22.94 -6.06
CA LEU A 188 -1.43 24.23 -5.39
C LEU A 188 -1.61 25.39 -6.39
N ALA A 189 -0.90 25.38 -7.52
CA ALA A 189 -1.01 26.40 -8.55
C ALA A 189 -2.43 26.46 -9.14
N LEU A 190 -3.02 25.30 -9.47
CA LEU A 190 -4.38 25.23 -9.99
C LEU A 190 -5.41 25.77 -8.99
N VAL A 191 -5.36 25.34 -7.73
CA VAL A 191 -6.27 25.87 -6.70
C VAL A 191 -6.05 27.35 -6.50
N SER A 192 -4.79 27.81 -6.49
CA SER A 192 -4.46 29.23 -6.33
C SER A 192 -4.98 30.09 -7.48
N ALA A 193 -4.98 29.58 -8.71
CA ALA A 193 -5.56 30.23 -9.86
C ALA A 193 -7.09 30.40 -9.73
N TYR A 194 -7.79 29.34 -9.27
CA TYR A 194 -9.25 29.40 -9.04
C TYR A 194 -9.63 30.29 -7.85
N GLN A 195 -8.86 30.23 -6.76
CA GLN A 195 -9.17 30.93 -5.50
C GLN A 195 -8.44 32.26 -5.34
N ARG A 196 -7.61 32.65 -6.32
CA ARG A 196 -6.80 33.89 -6.32
C ARG A 196 -5.89 33.97 -5.07
N ILE A 197 -5.29 32.86 -4.66
CA ILE A 197 -4.33 32.83 -3.56
C ILE A 197 -3.01 33.42 -4.05
N ASN A 198 -2.50 34.41 -3.31
CA ASN A 198 -1.21 35.02 -3.64
C ASN A 198 -0.06 34.10 -3.20
N LEU A 199 0.52 33.37 -4.16
CA LEU A 199 1.68 32.48 -3.92
C LEU A 199 2.97 33.25 -3.67
N PHE A 200 3.03 34.55 -3.96
CA PHE A 200 4.16 35.45 -3.69
C PHE A 200 4.12 36.05 -2.28
N ASP A 201 3.15 35.63 -1.42
CA ASP A 201 3.22 35.92 0.01
C ASP A 201 4.57 35.47 0.54
N ARG A 202 5.27 36.30 1.37
CA ARG A 202 6.64 36.04 1.81
C ARG A 202 6.83 34.69 2.46
N VAL A 203 5.85 34.24 3.25
CA VAL A 203 5.92 32.95 3.94
C VAL A 203 5.67 31.81 2.96
N ILE A 204 4.62 31.89 2.15
CA ILE A 204 4.31 30.86 1.14
C ILE A 204 5.48 30.71 0.17
N PHE A 205 5.97 31.84 -0.36
CA PHE A 205 7.08 31.85 -1.31
C PHE A 205 8.36 31.27 -0.68
N ALA A 206 8.69 31.60 0.58
CA ALA A 206 9.86 31.05 1.25
C ALA A 206 9.80 29.52 1.39
N TYR A 207 8.63 28.94 1.73
CA TYR A 207 8.46 27.48 1.78
C TYR A 207 8.56 26.84 0.40
N LEU A 208 7.90 27.43 -0.61
CA LEU A 208 7.92 26.89 -1.97
C LEU A 208 9.31 27.02 -2.60
N ALA A 209 9.96 28.17 -2.44
CA ALA A 209 11.32 28.42 -2.93
C ALA A 209 12.35 27.54 -2.21
N GLY A 210 12.23 27.40 -0.89
CA GLY A 210 13.13 26.53 -0.10
C GLY A 210 13.01 25.05 -0.54
N LEU A 211 11.79 24.55 -0.66
CA LEU A 211 11.56 23.18 -1.16
C LEU A 211 11.99 23.05 -2.62
N GLY A 212 11.69 24.06 -3.46
CA GLY A 212 12.12 24.11 -4.86
C GLY A 212 13.63 24.14 -5.02
N LEU A 213 14.36 24.82 -4.11
CA LEU A 213 15.83 24.84 -4.10
C LEU A 213 16.38 23.45 -3.78
N VAL A 214 15.82 22.76 -2.78
CA VAL A 214 16.22 21.38 -2.44
C VAL A 214 15.99 20.44 -3.63
N VAL A 215 14.80 20.49 -4.24
CA VAL A 215 14.45 19.69 -5.42
C VAL A 215 15.36 20.05 -6.60
N GLY A 216 15.56 21.35 -6.85
CA GLY A 216 16.45 21.83 -7.92
C GLY A 216 17.89 21.39 -7.73
N ALA A 217 18.41 21.46 -6.49
CA ALA A 217 19.74 20.94 -6.17
C ALA A 217 19.86 19.42 -6.40
N MET A 218 18.83 18.65 -6.05
CA MET A 218 18.80 17.22 -6.33
C MET A 218 18.81 16.94 -7.84
N VAL A 219 17.95 17.60 -8.60
CA VAL A 219 17.90 17.43 -10.08
C VAL A 219 19.22 17.88 -10.71
N TYR A 220 19.80 18.98 -10.27
CA TYR A 220 21.09 19.48 -10.73
C TYR A 220 22.20 18.46 -10.43
N TYR A 221 22.29 17.97 -9.20
CA TYR A 221 23.30 16.98 -8.78
C TYR A 221 23.21 15.70 -9.61
N PHE A 222 22.04 15.10 -9.67
CA PHE A 222 21.84 13.85 -10.40
C PHE A 222 21.98 14.04 -11.92
N GLY A 223 21.61 15.21 -12.47
CA GLY A 223 21.71 15.51 -13.90
C GLY A 223 23.14 15.61 -14.43
N HIS A 224 24.12 15.83 -13.54
CA HIS A 224 25.55 15.88 -13.92
C HIS A 224 26.26 14.53 -13.82
N LEU A 225 25.57 13.49 -13.36
CA LEU A 225 26.13 12.15 -13.22
C LEU A 225 25.91 11.32 -14.47
N ALA A 226 26.89 10.44 -14.76
CA ALA A 226 26.67 9.40 -15.76
C ALA A 226 25.49 8.50 -15.35
N PRO A 227 24.70 7.96 -16.29
CA PRO A 227 23.46 7.23 -15.96
C PRO A 227 23.62 6.06 -15.00
N ALA A 228 24.72 5.31 -15.13
CA ALA A 228 25.00 4.19 -14.21
C ALA A 228 25.34 4.68 -12.78
N GLU A 229 26.08 5.77 -12.69
CA GLU A 229 26.44 6.39 -11.41
C GLU A 229 25.23 7.08 -10.77
N MET A 230 24.38 7.73 -11.56
CA MET A 230 23.13 8.33 -11.10
C MET A 230 22.23 7.29 -10.41
N ALA A 231 22.02 6.14 -11.03
CA ALA A 231 21.22 5.07 -10.44
C ALA A 231 21.85 4.56 -9.12
N ARG A 232 23.16 4.35 -9.09
CA ARG A 232 23.90 3.89 -7.90
C ARG A 232 23.84 4.91 -6.76
N GLN A 233 24.08 6.18 -7.07
CA GLN A 233 24.07 7.23 -6.05
C GLN A 233 22.66 7.57 -5.56
N SER A 234 21.64 7.52 -6.43
CA SER A 234 20.25 7.68 -6.02
C SER A 234 19.85 6.60 -5.02
N ALA A 235 20.21 5.34 -5.25
CA ALA A 235 19.99 4.24 -4.34
C ALA A 235 20.70 4.47 -2.99
N LEU A 236 22.00 4.79 -3.03
CA LEU A 236 22.80 5.04 -1.83
C LEU A 236 22.25 6.21 -1.01
N VAL A 237 21.88 7.33 -1.66
CA VAL A 237 21.26 8.48 -0.98
C VAL A 237 19.93 8.08 -0.34
N SER A 238 19.13 7.29 -1.04
CA SER A 238 17.86 6.77 -0.52
C SER A 238 18.07 5.92 0.74
N ASP A 239 19.02 4.99 0.70
CA ASP A 239 19.31 4.09 1.81
C ASP A 239 19.85 4.86 3.04
N ILE A 240 20.79 5.80 2.81
CA ILE A 240 21.33 6.65 3.88
C ILE A 240 20.23 7.50 4.52
N LEU A 241 19.39 8.15 3.70
CA LEU A 241 18.30 8.98 4.22
C LEU A 241 17.28 8.16 5.01
N LEU A 242 16.86 7.02 4.48
CA LEU A 242 15.89 6.16 5.15
C LEU A 242 16.45 5.56 6.43
N PHE A 243 17.71 5.07 6.41
CA PHE A 243 18.34 4.53 7.61
C PHE A 243 18.59 5.60 8.66
N SER A 244 19.04 6.79 8.25
CA SER A 244 19.21 7.94 9.16
C SER A 244 17.90 8.34 9.82
N LEU A 245 16.79 8.27 9.08
CA LEU A 245 15.45 8.54 9.61
C LEU A 245 15.02 7.48 10.64
N ILE A 246 15.32 6.19 10.40
CA ILE A 246 15.12 5.12 11.38
C ILE A 246 15.86 5.42 12.67
N ILE A 247 17.15 5.76 12.57
CA ILE A 247 17.97 6.11 13.74
C ILE A 247 17.42 7.37 14.44
N ALA A 248 17.00 8.39 13.68
CA ALA A 248 16.39 9.60 14.24
C ALA A 248 15.12 9.29 15.04
N PHE A 249 14.25 8.40 14.55
CA PHE A 249 13.04 7.99 15.25
C PHE A 249 13.37 7.29 16.58
N ILE A 250 14.30 6.34 16.54
CA ILE A 250 14.73 5.58 17.73
C ILE A 250 15.42 6.51 18.74
N ALA A 251 16.40 7.30 18.29
CA ALA A 251 17.14 8.22 19.14
C ALA A 251 16.23 9.32 19.71
N GLY A 252 15.35 9.90 18.88
CA GLY A 252 14.38 10.91 19.32
C GLY A 252 13.40 10.39 20.36
N ALA A 253 12.97 9.15 20.26
CA ALA A 253 12.14 8.49 21.26
C ALA A 253 12.91 8.22 22.56
N ALA A 254 14.12 7.69 22.45
CA ALA A 254 14.99 7.41 23.59
C ALA A 254 15.33 8.69 24.38
N LEU A 255 15.68 9.78 23.69
CA LEU A 255 15.97 11.08 24.31
C LEU A 255 14.76 11.68 25.06
N LYS A 256 13.53 11.31 24.68
CA LYS A 256 12.30 11.71 25.37
C LYS A 256 11.87 10.73 26.47
N GLY A 257 12.66 9.71 26.76
CA GLY A 257 12.33 8.70 27.77
C GLY A 257 11.16 7.79 27.36
N VAL A 258 10.85 7.70 26.07
CA VAL A 258 9.81 6.78 25.56
C VAL A 258 10.36 5.37 25.60
N ASN A 259 9.58 4.41 26.10
CA ASN A 259 9.90 2.99 25.96
C ASN A 259 9.78 2.60 24.47
N VAL A 260 10.93 2.62 23.78
CA VAL A 260 11.03 2.43 22.32
C VAL A 260 10.50 1.06 21.91
N TYR A 261 10.87 0.01 22.69
CA TYR A 261 10.47 -1.35 22.37
C TYR A 261 8.95 -1.56 22.48
N GLU A 262 8.32 -1.09 23.56
CA GLU A 262 6.86 -1.17 23.70
C GLU A 262 6.13 -0.35 22.66
N ALA A 263 6.61 0.87 22.37
CA ALA A 263 6.05 1.69 21.30
C ALA A 263 6.12 0.98 19.94
N PHE A 264 7.25 0.33 19.65
CA PHE A 264 7.42 -0.47 18.45
C PHE A 264 6.44 -1.65 18.41
N ILE A 265 6.31 -2.42 19.49
CA ILE A 265 5.41 -3.58 19.56
C ILE A 265 3.95 -3.18 19.36
N ASP A 266 3.52 -2.04 19.92
CA ASP A 266 2.14 -1.55 19.73
C ASP A 266 1.85 -1.22 18.26
N GLY A 267 2.76 -0.53 17.57
CA GLY A 267 2.64 -0.25 16.15
C GLY A 267 2.80 -1.52 15.28
N ALA A 268 3.65 -2.44 15.70
CA ALA A 268 3.86 -3.73 15.05
C ALA A 268 2.58 -4.59 15.02
N LYS A 269 1.82 -4.61 16.13
CA LYS A 269 0.50 -5.28 16.19
C LYS A 269 -0.48 -4.68 15.19
N GLU A 270 -0.50 -3.34 15.06
CA GLU A 270 -1.33 -2.64 14.07
C GLU A 270 -0.88 -2.98 12.64
N GLY A 271 0.44 -3.06 12.40
CA GLY A 271 1.02 -3.46 11.13
C GLY A 271 0.64 -4.88 10.70
N PHE A 272 0.67 -5.81 11.63
CA PHE A 272 0.22 -7.19 11.42
C PHE A 272 -1.27 -7.25 11.06
N ALA A 273 -2.12 -6.57 11.84
CA ALA A 273 -3.56 -6.52 11.59
C ALA A 273 -3.88 -5.89 10.23
N THR A 274 -3.18 -4.81 9.85
CA THR A 274 -3.32 -4.14 8.56
C THR A 274 -2.92 -5.06 7.41
N ALA A 275 -1.81 -5.79 7.52
CA ALA A 275 -1.36 -6.72 6.50
C ALA A 275 -2.38 -7.84 6.24
N ILE A 276 -2.99 -8.39 7.30
CA ILE A 276 -4.04 -9.40 7.16
C ILE A 276 -5.32 -8.80 6.54
N ALA A 277 -5.72 -7.61 6.96
CA ALA A 277 -6.90 -6.94 6.44
C ALA A 277 -6.81 -6.62 4.93
N ILE A 278 -5.60 -6.47 4.38
CA ILE A 278 -5.37 -6.20 2.95
C ILE A 278 -5.58 -7.46 2.08
N VAL A 279 -5.43 -8.68 2.62
CA VAL A 279 -5.46 -9.95 1.85
C VAL A 279 -6.69 -10.08 0.95
N PRO A 280 -7.95 -9.92 1.42
CA PRO A 280 -9.13 -10.07 0.58
C PRO A 280 -9.16 -9.05 -0.58
N TYR A 281 -8.72 -7.83 -0.33
CA TYR A 281 -8.66 -6.78 -1.37
C TYR A 281 -7.59 -7.07 -2.42
N LEU A 282 -6.44 -7.61 -2.02
CA LEU A 282 -5.39 -8.05 -2.95
C LEU A 282 -5.88 -9.20 -3.82
N VAL A 283 -6.50 -10.22 -3.21
CA VAL A 283 -7.05 -11.36 -3.96
C VAL A 283 -8.08 -10.87 -4.97
N ALA A 284 -9.08 -10.11 -4.54
CA ALA A 284 -10.13 -9.60 -5.43
C ALA A 284 -9.56 -8.82 -6.60
N MET A 285 -8.63 -7.89 -6.36
CA MET A 285 -8.10 -7.02 -7.40
C MET A 285 -7.08 -7.71 -8.30
N LEU A 286 -6.16 -8.52 -7.75
CA LEU A 286 -5.18 -9.24 -8.58
C LEU A 286 -5.84 -10.30 -9.46
N VAL A 287 -6.91 -10.95 -8.99
CA VAL A 287 -7.68 -11.88 -9.84
C VAL A 287 -8.37 -11.12 -10.97
N ALA A 288 -9.06 -10.01 -10.67
CA ALA A 288 -9.73 -9.20 -11.70
C ALA A 288 -8.75 -8.70 -12.77
N VAL A 289 -7.60 -8.16 -12.35
CA VAL A 289 -6.52 -7.71 -13.25
C VAL A 289 -5.92 -8.86 -14.04
N GLY A 290 -5.70 -10.01 -13.40
CA GLY A 290 -5.16 -11.21 -14.04
C GLY A 290 -6.08 -11.74 -15.16
N VAL A 291 -7.38 -11.81 -14.89
CA VAL A 291 -8.41 -12.21 -15.89
C VAL A 291 -8.50 -11.19 -17.02
N PHE A 292 -8.55 -9.89 -16.71
CA PHE A 292 -8.57 -8.81 -17.71
C PHE A 292 -7.32 -8.84 -18.62
N ARG A 293 -6.15 -9.13 -18.08
CA ARG A 293 -4.94 -9.33 -18.87
C ARG A 293 -5.03 -10.60 -19.73
N ALA A 294 -5.42 -11.72 -19.14
CA ALA A 294 -5.49 -13.02 -19.83
C ALA A 294 -6.47 -13.03 -21.01
N SER A 295 -7.54 -12.24 -20.94
CA SER A 295 -8.47 -12.04 -22.06
C SER A 295 -7.81 -11.35 -23.27
N GLY A 296 -6.71 -10.59 -23.05
CA GLY A 296 -6.06 -9.75 -24.06
C GLY A 296 -6.59 -8.31 -24.14
N ALA A 297 -7.62 -7.96 -23.36
CA ALA A 297 -8.21 -6.62 -23.35
C ALA A 297 -7.16 -5.54 -23.02
N LEU A 298 -6.35 -5.76 -21.98
CA LEU A 298 -5.27 -4.85 -21.61
C LEU A 298 -4.26 -4.66 -22.76
N HIS A 299 -3.93 -5.74 -23.46
CA HIS A 299 -3.02 -5.69 -24.61
C HIS A 299 -3.54 -4.79 -25.72
N TRP A 300 -4.84 -4.86 -26.05
CA TRP A 300 -5.43 -4.01 -27.08
C TRP A 300 -5.36 -2.52 -26.72
N VAL A 301 -5.69 -2.17 -25.47
CA VAL A 301 -5.59 -0.78 -24.99
C VAL A 301 -4.14 -0.28 -25.10
N LEU A 302 -3.20 -1.06 -24.59
CA LEU A 302 -1.78 -0.66 -24.61
C LEU A 302 -1.19 -0.62 -26.03
N SER A 303 -1.64 -1.50 -26.93
CA SER A 303 -1.22 -1.49 -28.33
C SER A 303 -1.72 -0.25 -29.08
N GLY A 304 -2.95 0.18 -28.82
CA GLY A 304 -3.48 1.43 -29.35
C GLY A 304 -2.66 2.64 -28.90
N ILE A 305 -2.37 2.74 -27.59
CA ILE A 305 -1.54 3.83 -27.04
C ILE A 305 -0.12 3.76 -27.60
N ARG A 306 0.45 2.56 -27.74
CA ARG A 306 1.78 2.37 -28.31
C ARG A 306 1.81 2.83 -29.78
N GLY A 307 0.77 2.50 -30.55
CA GLY A 307 0.65 2.95 -31.94
C GLY A 307 0.57 4.48 -32.05
N ALA A 308 -0.22 5.13 -31.19
CA ALA A 308 -0.30 6.56 -31.13
C ALA A 308 1.03 7.21 -30.71
N ALA A 309 1.73 6.67 -29.72
CA ALA A 309 3.03 7.16 -29.28
C ALA A 309 4.10 7.01 -30.38
N LEU A 310 4.11 5.89 -31.10
CA LEU A 310 5.01 5.70 -32.25
C LEU A 310 4.70 6.69 -33.39
N GLY A 311 3.43 6.94 -33.67
CA GLY A 311 3.01 7.96 -34.66
C GLY A 311 3.48 9.38 -34.30
N LEU A 312 3.68 9.66 -33.01
CA LEU A 312 4.22 10.92 -32.50
C LEU A 312 5.76 10.91 -32.35
N GLY A 313 6.45 9.84 -32.75
CA GLY A 313 7.91 9.69 -32.59
C GLY A 313 8.38 9.52 -31.14
N LEU A 314 7.49 9.13 -30.20
CA LEU A 314 7.81 8.98 -28.80
C LEU A 314 8.33 7.56 -28.48
N ASP A 315 9.25 7.47 -27.51
CA ASP A 315 9.65 6.19 -26.93
C ASP A 315 8.45 5.50 -26.27
N THR A 316 8.25 4.23 -26.52
CA THR A 316 7.07 3.47 -26.08
C THR A 316 7.29 2.65 -24.79
N ARG A 317 8.47 2.71 -24.18
CA ARG A 317 8.79 1.96 -22.95
C ARG A 317 7.84 2.30 -21.78
N PHE A 318 7.39 3.55 -21.71
CA PHE A 318 6.46 4.00 -20.66
C PHE A 318 5.08 3.34 -20.74
N VAL A 319 4.65 2.89 -21.92
CA VAL A 319 3.30 2.35 -22.15
C VAL A 319 3.01 1.16 -21.22
N ALA A 320 4.01 0.32 -20.96
CA ALA A 320 3.85 -0.85 -20.07
C ALA A 320 3.57 -0.48 -18.61
N GLY A 321 3.93 0.72 -18.15
CA GLY A 321 3.64 1.22 -16.80
C GLY A 321 2.32 1.98 -16.68
N LEU A 322 1.69 2.40 -17.78
CA LEU A 322 0.46 3.19 -17.79
C LEU A 322 -0.76 2.56 -17.12
N PRO A 323 -0.94 1.23 -17.08
CA PRO A 323 -2.08 0.64 -16.40
C PRO A 323 -2.22 1.09 -14.94
N THR A 324 -1.10 1.26 -14.24
CA THR A 324 -1.09 1.81 -12.88
C THR A 324 -1.58 3.27 -12.86
N ALA A 325 -1.16 4.08 -13.84
CA ALA A 325 -1.53 5.49 -13.94
C ALA A 325 -3.04 5.68 -14.16
N PHE A 326 -3.66 4.89 -15.03
CA PHE A 326 -5.10 4.99 -15.30
C PHE A 326 -5.96 4.66 -14.09
N LEU A 327 -5.49 3.74 -13.23
CA LEU A 327 -6.25 3.31 -12.08
C LEU A 327 -5.98 4.14 -10.83
N LYS A 328 -4.87 4.86 -10.76
CA LYS A 328 -4.46 5.60 -9.56
C LYS A 328 -5.48 6.64 -9.10
N PRO A 329 -6.04 7.52 -9.95
CA PRO A 329 -7.07 8.47 -9.52
C PRO A 329 -8.36 7.78 -9.07
N LEU A 330 -8.66 6.61 -9.64
CA LEU A 330 -9.91 5.88 -9.45
C LEU A 330 -9.90 5.01 -8.20
N SER A 331 -8.83 4.25 -7.99
CA SER A 331 -8.73 3.27 -6.90
C SER A 331 -7.29 2.94 -6.56
N GLY A 332 -6.86 3.27 -5.34
CA GLY A 332 -5.53 2.97 -4.84
C GLY A 332 -5.24 1.46 -4.77
N SER A 333 -6.23 0.63 -4.44
CA SER A 333 -6.07 -0.83 -4.42
C SER A 333 -5.96 -1.42 -5.83
N ALA A 334 -6.73 -0.91 -6.80
CA ALA A 334 -6.64 -1.32 -8.20
C ALA A 334 -5.29 -0.91 -8.82
N ALA A 335 -4.84 0.31 -8.59
CA ALA A 335 -3.53 0.79 -9.05
C ALA A 335 -2.39 -0.03 -8.44
N ARG A 336 -2.48 -0.38 -7.16
CA ARG A 336 -1.54 -1.26 -6.46
C ARG A 336 -1.47 -2.65 -7.09
N ALA A 337 -2.63 -3.25 -7.40
CA ALA A 337 -2.68 -4.54 -8.08
C ALA A 337 -2.04 -4.47 -9.48
N MET A 338 -2.29 -3.40 -10.25
CA MET A 338 -1.62 -3.18 -11.53
C MET A 338 -0.11 -2.99 -11.41
N MET A 339 0.35 -2.26 -10.39
CA MET A 339 1.77 -2.12 -10.10
C MET A 339 2.42 -3.49 -9.82
N ILE A 340 1.81 -4.30 -8.97
CA ILE A 340 2.29 -5.65 -8.64
C ILE A 340 2.31 -6.52 -9.90
N ASP A 341 1.24 -6.49 -10.69
CA ASP A 341 1.13 -7.25 -11.91
C ASP A 341 2.18 -6.81 -12.96
N THR A 342 2.43 -5.50 -13.10
CA THR A 342 3.48 -4.97 -13.96
C THR A 342 4.87 -5.44 -13.51
N MET A 343 5.17 -5.39 -12.21
CA MET A 343 6.42 -5.92 -11.65
C MET A 343 6.56 -7.43 -11.86
N ARG A 344 5.47 -8.18 -11.70
CA ARG A 344 5.48 -9.63 -11.92
C ARG A 344 5.79 -10.01 -13.36
N VAL A 345 5.27 -9.27 -14.33
CA VAL A 345 5.39 -9.59 -15.76
C VAL A 345 6.70 -9.08 -16.33
N HIS A 346 7.11 -7.88 -15.96
CA HIS A 346 8.27 -7.21 -16.52
C HIS A 346 9.52 -7.28 -15.64
N GLY A 347 9.35 -7.66 -14.37
CA GLY A 347 10.37 -7.58 -13.32
C GLY A 347 10.31 -6.29 -12.51
N ALA A 348 10.60 -6.38 -11.19
CA ALA A 348 10.56 -5.24 -10.29
C ALA A 348 11.60 -4.16 -10.65
N ASP A 349 12.77 -4.56 -11.15
CA ASP A 349 13.88 -3.67 -11.53
C ASP A 349 13.83 -3.24 -13.01
N SER A 350 12.83 -3.68 -13.77
CA SER A 350 12.63 -3.22 -15.14
C SER A 350 12.19 -1.76 -15.18
N PHE A 351 12.37 -1.10 -16.32
CA PHE A 351 11.85 0.25 -16.53
C PHE A 351 10.34 0.34 -16.25
N ALA A 352 9.56 -0.61 -16.76
CA ALA A 352 8.11 -0.66 -16.55
C ALA A 352 7.73 -0.89 -15.06
N GLY A 353 8.45 -1.78 -14.36
CA GLY A 353 8.25 -2.04 -12.93
C GLY A 353 8.55 -0.82 -12.08
N ARG A 354 9.69 -0.15 -12.31
CA ARG A 354 10.04 1.10 -11.64
C ARG A 354 9.06 2.21 -11.94
N LEU A 355 8.66 2.39 -13.21
CA LEU A 355 7.66 3.37 -13.61
C LEU A 355 6.33 3.15 -12.88
N ALA A 356 5.82 1.91 -12.84
CA ALA A 356 4.58 1.60 -12.13
C ALA A 356 4.68 1.95 -10.64
N CYS A 357 5.86 1.75 -10.02
CA CYS A 357 6.13 2.12 -8.63
C CYS A 357 6.18 3.63 -8.43
N VAL A 358 6.87 4.37 -9.31
CA VAL A 358 6.93 5.84 -9.22
C VAL A 358 5.55 6.45 -9.42
N VAL A 359 4.78 5.97 -10.39
CA VAL A 359 3.38 6.38 -10.60
C VAL A 359 2.52 6.07 -9.36
N GLN A 360 2.66 4.87 -8.77
CA GLN A 360 1.89 4.52 -7.56
C GLN A 360 2.20 5.45 -6.40
N GLY A 361 3.44 5.91 -6.27
CA GLY A 361 3.90 6.81 -5.22
C GLY A 361 3.67 8.30 -5.51
N SER A 362 3.38 8.70 -6.76
CA SER A 362 3.40 10.11 -7.19
C SER A 362 2.21 10.95 -6.71
N THR A 363 1.07 10.33 -6.42
CA THR A 363 -0.18 10.99 -5.98
C THR A 363 -0.96 10.10 -5.04
N GLU A 364 -1.99 10.66 -4.37
CA GLU A 364 -3.00 9.88 -3.67
C GLU A 364 -4.17 9.52 -4.61
N THR A 365 -5.15 8.76 -4.10
CA THR A 365 -6.33 8.35 -4.88
C THR A 365 -7.39 9.44 -4.87
N THR A 366 -7.41 10.29 -5.87
CA THR A 366 -8.24 11.51 -5.92
C THR A 366 -9.71 11.26 -5.66
N PHE A 367 -10.34 10.33 -6.37
CA PHE A 367 -11.78 10.11 -6.17
C PHE A 367 -12.12 9.51 -4.81
N TYR A 368 -11.23 8.72 -4.22
CA TYR A 368 -11.39 8.23 -2.85
C TYR A 368 -11.35 9.38 -1.85
N VAL A 369 -10.32 10.23 -1.93
CA VAL A 369 -10.17 11.41 -1.06
C VAL A 369 -11.42 12.30 -1.17
N LEU A 370 -11.82 12.66 -2.39
CA LEU A 370 -12.99 13.50 -2.59
C LEU A 370 -14.27 12.89 -2.01
N ALA A 371 -14.55 11.61 -2.30
CA ALA A 371 -15.78 10.96 -1.85
C ALA A 371 -15.85 10.84 -0.32
N VAL A 372 -14.76 10.41 0.31
CA VAL A 372 -14.71 10.14 1.76
C VAL A 372 -14.73 11.45 2.55
N TYR A 373 -13.95 12.43 2.12
CA TYR A 373 -13.82 13.70 2.85
C TYR A 373 -15.04 14.62 2.65
N LEU A 374 -15.59 14.73 1.43
CA LEU A 374 -16.85 15.46 1.20
C LEU A 374 -18.01 14.77 1.94
N GLY A 375 -18.05 13.43 1.90
CA GLY A 375 -19.06 12.66 2.62
C GLY A 375 -19.04 12.90 4.13
N ALA A 376 -17.85 12.99 4.74
CA ALA A 376 -17.70 13.26 6.17
C ALA A 376 -18.21 14.64 6.60
N ALA A 377 -18.19 15.63 5.68
CA ALA A 377 -18.73 16.96 5.88
C ALA A 377 -20.20 17.10 5.39
N GLY A 378 -20.84 16.03 4.90
CA GLY A 378 -22.20 16.04 4.36
C GLY A 378 -22.34 16.80 3.03
N LEU A 379 -21.22 17.09 2.34
CA LEU A 379 -21.20 17.90 1.12
C LEU A 379 -21.47 17.04 -0.13
N LYS A 380 -22.25 17.59 -1.05
CA LYS A 380 -22.60 16.94 -2.33
C LYS A 380 -21.82 17.47 -3.52
N LYS A 381 -21.34 18.72 -3.47
CA LYS A 381 -20.65 19.38 -4.57
C LYS A 381 -19.24 19.81 -4.16
N GLY A 382 -18.23 19.29 -4.83
CA GLY A 382 -16.82 19.60 -4.63
C GLY A 382 -16.32 20.80 -5.45
N ARG A 383 -17.18 21.47 -6.24
CA ARG A 383 -16.83 22.60 -7.12
C ARG A 383 -15.58 22.27 -7.95
N HIS A 384 -14.56 23.12 -7.96
CA HIS A 384 -13.31 22.94 -8.73
C HIS A 384 -12.32 21.95 -8.10
N ALA A 385 -12.63 21.30 -6.96
CA ALA A 385 -11.74 20.33 -6.32
C ALA A 385 -11.36 19.16 -7.23
N VAL A 386 -12.33 18.64 -8.01
CA VAL A 386 -12.11 17.51 -8.95
C VAL A 386 -11.10 17.89 -10.03
N VAL A 387 -11.30 19.06 -10.66
CA VAL A 387 -10.45 19.53 -11.77
C VAL A 387 -9.02 19.78 -11.27
N CYS A 388 -8.87 20.44 -10.11
CA CYS A 388 -7.55 20.74 -9.55
C CYS A 388 -6.82 19.46 -9.10
N ALA A 389 -7.52 18.53 -8.47
CA ALA A 389 -6.92 17.27 -8.01
C ALA A 389 -6.52 16.36 -9.19
N LEU A 390 -7.38 16.22 -10.22
CA LEU A 390 -7.03 15.47 -11.43
C LEU A 390 -5.90 16.14 -12.22
N GLY A 391 -5.84 17.47 -12.25
CA GLY A 391 -4.72 18.21 -12.84
C GLY A 391 -3.40 17.92 -12.10
N ALA A 392 -3.43 17.83 -10.77
CA ALA A 392 -2.30 17.43 -9.96
C ALA A 392 -1.89 15.96 -10.22
N ASP A 393 -2.87 15.05 -10.35
CA ASP A 393 -2.62 13.65 -10.71
C ASP A 393 -1.92 13.53 -12.07
N LEU A 394 -2.44 14.21 -13.09
CA LEU A 394 -1.86 14.18 -14.43
C LEU A 394 -0.42 14.71 -14.43
N ALA A 395 -0.16 15.82 -13.70
CA ALA A 395 1.18 16.36 -13.56
C ALA A 395 2.12 15.41 -12.81
N GLY A 396 1.65 14.80 -11.74
CA GLY A 396 2.41 13.80 -10.98
C GLY A 396 2.75 12.56 -11.82
N MET A 397 1.79 12.06 -12.61
CA MET A 397 1.99 10.94 -13.53
C MET A 397 2.95 11.30 -14.67
N ALA A 398 2.81 12.47 -15.27
CA ALA A 398 3.75 12.96 -16.29
C ALA A 398 5.17 13.11 -15.71
N ALA A 399 5.30 13.68 -14.52
CA ALA A 399 6.57 13.77 -13.82
C ALA A 399 7.15 12.38 -13.51
N ALA A 400 6.32 11.42 -13.08
CA ALA A 400 6.74 10.04 -12.83
C ALA A 400 7.33 9.38 -14.09
N ILE A 401 6.71 9.59 -15.26
CA ILE A 401 7.23 9.11 -16.54
C ILE A 401 8.58 9.76 -16.85
N LEU A 402 8.65 11.10 -16.83
CA LEU A 402 9.87 11.84 -17.15
C LEU A 402 11.03 11.49 -16.20
N LEU A 403 10.76 11.42 -14.91
CA LEU A 403 11.75 11.07 -13.90
C LEU A 403 12.22 9.61 -14.04
N THR A 404 11.33 8.69 -14.40
CA THR A 404 11.74 7.31 -14.66
C THR A 404 12.66 7.24 -15.87
N TYR A 405 12.42 8.03 -16.92
CA TYR A 405 13.37 8.15 -18.02
C TYR A 405 14.69 8.80 -17.59
N PHE A 406 14.63 9.83 -16.77
CA PHE A 406 15.81 10.52 -16.27
C PHE A 406 16.72 9.60 -15.44
N PHE A 407 16.14 8.86 -14.47
CA PHE A 407 16.92 8.01 -13.56
C PHE A 407 17.27 6.64 -14.13
N PHE A 408 16.41 6.07 -14.99
CA PHE A 408 16.51 4.67 -15.43
C PHE A 408 16.42 4.48 -16.95
N GLY A 409 16.38 5.57 -17.71
CA GLY A 409 16.17 5.54 -19.16
C GLY A 409 17.39 5.05 -19.97
N ALA A 410 18.59 5.18 -19.44
CA ALA A 410 19.83 4.83 -20.12
C ALA A 410 20.16 3.32 -20.13
N GLY A 411 19.37 2.48 -19.47
CA GLY A 411 19.45 1.03 -19.63
C GLY A 411 19.11 0.64 -21.07
N ALA A 412 19.94 -0.20 -21.71
CA ALA A 412 19.64 -0.77 -23.02
C ALA A 412 18.18 -1.29 -23.02
N PRO A 413 17.43 -1.10 -24.14
CA PRO A 413 16.09 -1.69 -24.21
C PRO A 413 16.23 -3.17 -23.86
N PRO A 414 15.32 -3.72 -23.03
CA PRO A 414 15.35 -5.14 -22.75
C PRO A 414 15.38 -5.82 -24.11
N ARG A 415 16.43 -6.60 -24.38
CA ARG A 415 16.39 -7.52 -25.52
C ARG A 415 15.05 -8.21 -25.42
N PRO A 416 14.18 -8.20 -26.47
CA PRO A 416 12.95 -8.93 -26.39
C PRO A 416 13.36 -10.30 -25.87
N SER A 417 12.90 -10.63 -24.66
CA SER A 417 13.07 -11.96 -24.12
C SER A 417 12.54 -12.82 -25.23
N ALA A 418 13.43 -13.58 -25.88
CA ALA A 418 13.02 -14.59 -26.81
C ALA A 418 11.92 -15.30 -26.04
N ILE A 419 10.67 -15.07 -26.48
CA ILE A 419 9.55 -15.88 -26.04
C ILE A 419 10.10 -17.24 -26.35
N THR A 420 10.56 -17.93 -25.33
CA THR A 420 10.82 -19.36 -25.43
C THR A 420 9.45 -19.88 -25.77
N LYS A 421 9.16 -19.96 -27.07
CA LYS A 421 8.12 -20.82 -27.58
C LYS A 421 8.52 -22.15 -26.98
N THR A 422 7.90 -22.48 -25.86
CA THR A 422 7.82 -23.85 -25.42
C THR A 422 6.96 -24.51 -26.51
N THR A 423 7.63 -24.80 -27.64
CA THR A 423 7.14 -25.77 -28.58
C THR A 423 7.08 -27.03 -27.75
N ALA A 424 5.87 -27.38 -27.33
CA ALA A 424 5.60 -28.72 -26.86
C ALA A 424 6.27 -29.66 -27.86
N PRO A 425 7.06 -30.65 -27.42
CA PRO A 425 7.64 -31.59 -28.35
C PRO A 425 6.48 -32.26 -29.08
N LEU A 426 6.42 -32.06 -30.41
CA LEU A 426 5.61 -32.84 -31.31
C LEU A 426 5.93 -34.30 -31.02
N VAL A 427 4.98 -34.99 -30.41
CA VAL A 427 5.01 -36.45 -30.27
C VAL A 427 4.96 -37.00 -31.67
N SER A 428 6.12 -37.35 -32.22
CA SER A 428 6.21 -38.16 -33.41
C SER A 428 5.71 -39.58 -33.09
N PRO A 429 4.92 -40.21 -33.95
CA PRO A 429 4.42 -41.56 -33.71
C PRO A 429 5.59 -42.54 -33.65
N LEU A 430 5.81 -43.17 -32.52
CA LEU A 430 6.75 -44.25 -32.31
C LEU A 430 6.40 -45.43 -33.23
N ARG A 431 7.26 -45.65 -34.21
CA ARG A 431 7.34 -46.95 -34.93
C ARG A 431 7.86 -47.99 -33.94
N THR A 432 7.01 -48.93 -33.60
CA THR A 432 7.35 -50.14 -32.88
C THR A 432 8.44 -50.95 -33.62
N ARG A 433 9.60 -51.10 -33.03
CA ARG A 433 10.51 -52.24 -33.28
C ARG A 433 10.87 -52.83 -31.94
N SER A 434 10.42 -54.05 -31.78
CA SER A 434 10.73 -54.95 -30.69
C SER A 434 12.20 -55.39 -30.73
N SER A 435 12.91 -55.24 -29.63
CA SER A 435 13.90 -56.24 -29.19
C SER A 435 14.26 -55.99 -27.73
N ALA A 436 14.10 -57.05 -26.98
CA ALA A 436 14.35 -57.15 -25.56
C ALA A 436 15.82 -57.04 -25.22
N SER A 437 16.19 -56.22 -24.23
CA SER A 437 17.29 -56.53 -23.31
C SER A 437 17.05 -55.76 -21.98
N LEU A 438 16.68 -56.53 -20.96
CA LEU A 438 16.61 -56.11 -19.58
C LEU A 438 18.02 -55.87 -19.05
N ALA A 439 18.43 -54.63 -18.88
CA ALA A 439 19.59 -54.28 -18.04
C ALA A 439 19.06 -53.85 -16.67
N ARG A 440 19.36 -54.61 -15.63
CA ARG A 440 19.13 -54.28 -14.22
C ARG A 440 20.06 -53.13 -13.85
N VAL A 441 19.52 -51.95 -13.56
CA VAL A 441 20.24 -50.86 -12.90
C VAL A 441 20.16 -51.07 -11.41
N SER A 442 21.31 -51.27 -10.77
CA SER A 442 21.43 -51.43 -9.32
C SER A 442 21.26 -50.10 -8.62
N ALA A 443 20.63 -50.13 -7.44
CA ALA A 443 20.34 -48.97 -6.62
C ALA A 443 21.60 -48.22 -6.08
N ASN A 444 22.80 -48.69 -6.40
CA ASN A 444 24.05 -48.08 -5.93
C ASN A 444 24.60 -46.99 -6.88
N ASP A 445 24.10 -46.87 -8.12
CA ASP A 445 24.63 -45.90 -9.10
C ASP A 445 24.05 -44.49 -8.98
N VAL A 446 23.02 -44.31 -8.14
CA VAL A 446 22.36 -43.00 -7.94
C VAL A 446 23.07 -42.14 -6.88
N ILE A 447 23.91 -42.73 -6.04
CA ILE A 447 24.57 -42.01 -4.92
C ILE A 447 25.90 -41.33 -5.35
N LEU A 448 26.50 -41.74 -6.45
CA LEU A 448 27.81 -41.21 -6.89
C LEU A 448 27.75 -39.96 -7.81
N ALA A 449 26.57 -39.55 -8.26
CA ALA A 449 26.40 -38.38 -9.11
C ALA A 449 26.24 -37.06 -8.36
N ALA A 450 26.09 -37.07 -7.04
CA ALA A 450 25.79 -35.89 -6.21
C ALA A 450 27.02 -35.25 -5.52
N THR A 451 28.23 -35.78 -5.70
CA THR A 451 29.44 -35.28 -5.00
C THR A 451 30.62 -34.86 -5.89
N GLY A 452 30.36 -34.52 -7.13
CA GLY A 452 31.40 -34.14 -8.09
C GLY A 452 31.58 -32.63 -8.27
N THR A 453 32.09 -31.90 -7.28
CA THR A 453 32.68 -30.57 -7.51
C THR A 453 34.17 -30.58 -7.21
N ARG A 454 34.96 -30.36 -8.27
CA ARG A 454 36.41 -30.25 -8.25
C ARG A 454 36.86 -29.09 -7.36
N ALA A 455 37.72 -29.40 -6.38
CA ALA A 455 38.55 -28.45 -5.67
C ALA A 455 39.69 -27.95 -6.59
N ALA A 456 39.72 -26.66 -6.89
CA ALA A 456 40.90 -25.98 -7.40
C ALA A 456 41.59 -25.28 -6.24
N ALA A 457 42.87 -25.59 -6.06
CA ALA A 457 43.72 -25.08 -4.99
C ALA A 457 44.04 -23.59 -5.20
N VAL A 458 43.82 -22.78 -4.17
CA VAL A 458 44.50 -21.50 -3.97
C VAL A 458 45.14 -21.53 -2.60
N LYS A 459 46.49 -21.62 -2.59
CA LYS A 459 47.33 -21.31 -1.43
C LYS A 459 47.36 -19.80 -1.25
N ASN A 460 47.03 -19.28 -0.05
CA ASN A 460 47.88 -18.35 0.69
C ASN A 460 47.21 -17.85 1.97
N SER A 461 47.90 -18.13 3.08
CA SER A 461 48.14 -17.33 4.28
C SER A 461 46.98 -16.53 4.93
N MET A 462 46.49 -16.98 6.06
CA MET A 462 46.24 -16.14 7.26
C MET A 462 46.08 -16.98 8.55
N PRO A 463 46.26 -16.39 9.74
CA PRO A 463 46.70 -17.12 10.93
C PRO A 463 45.55 -17.72 11.75
N SER A 464 45.94 -18.71 12.52
CA SER A 464 45.16 -19.52 13.44
C SER A 464 44.41 -18.73 14.52
N PHE A 465 43.09 -18.82 14.55
CA PHE A 465 42.27 -18.61 15.73
C PHE A 465 41.73 -19.97 16.22
N ARG A 466 42.22 -20.43 17.38
CA ARG A 466 41.71 -21.65 18.05
C ARG A 466 40.45 -21.30 18.82
N VAL A 467 39.31 -21.85 18.37
CA VAL A 467 38.09 -21.93 19.20
C VAL A 467 37.97 -23.38 19.69
N ARG A 468 38.03 -23.58 21.01
CA ARG A 468 37.74 -24.87 21.67
C ARG A 468 36.23 -25.08 21.68
N PHE A 469 35.75 -26.09 21.00
CA PHE A 469 34.43 -26.67 21.25
C PHE A 469 34.54 -27.81 22.27
N ALA A 470 33.81 -27.68 23.36
CA ALA A 470 33.60 -28.77 24.32
C ALA A 470 32.52 -29.71 23.73
N THR A 471 32.91 -30.93 23.47
CA THR A 471 32.00 -32.02 23.08
C THR A 471 31.46 -32.72 24.32
N GLU A 472 30.20 -32.46 24.65
CA GLU A 472 29.45 -33.35 25.54
C GLU A 472 28.83 -34.52 24.73
N ARG A 473 29.25 -35.71 25.04
CA ARG A 473 28.67 -36.95 24.53
C ARG A 473 27.36 -37.24 25.26
N MET A 474 26.23 -37.19 24.58
CA MET A 474 25.01 -37.81 25.04
C MET A 474 24.83 -39.14 24.33
N LEU A 475 24.94 -40.21 25.09
CA LEU A 475 24.64 -41.60 24.69
C LEU A 475 23.12 -41.75 24.61
N LEU A 476 22.57 -42.01 23.44
CA LEU A 476 21.21 -42.49 23.25
C LEU A 476 21.25 -43.91 22.68
N SER A 477 20.67 -44.84 23.43
CA SER A 477 20.48 -46.25 23.07
C SER A 477 19.43 -46.42 21.95
N PRO A 478 19.57 -47.40 21.05
CA PRO A 478 18.59 -47.62 19.98
C PRO A 478 17.42 -48.46 20.46
N GLN A 479 16.22 -47.92 20.53
CA GLN A 479 14.99 -48.72 20.63
C GLN A 479 14.44 -49.03 19.24
N ARG A 480 14.23 -50.32 18.98
CA ARG A 480 13.61 -50.86 17.78
C ARG A 480 12.13 -50.46 17.73
N MET A 481 11.71 -49.72 16.68
CA MET A 481 10.30 -49.56 16.32
C MET A 481 9.88 -50.68 15.35
N ARG A 482 8.86 -51.44 15.76
CA ARG A 482 8.11 -52.34 14.87
C ARG A 482 7.03 -51.53 14.13
N TYR A 483 6.99 -51.64 12.83
CA TYR A 483 5.91 -51.11 12.00
C TYR A 483 4.69 -52.04 12.07
N GLY A 484 3.54 -51.48 12.52
CA GLY A 484 2.20 -52.04 12.29
C GLY A 484 1.51 -51.21 11.20
N LYS A 485 0.98 -51.90 10.20
CA LYS A 485 0.06 -51.35 9.22
C LYS A 485 -1.28 -51.11 9.90
N GLU A 486 -1.78 -49.90 9.94
CA GLU A 486 -3.20 -49.53 9.86
C GLU A 486 -3.33 -48.03 10.06
N GLY A 487 -4.11 -47.37 9.20
CA GLY A 487 -4.28 -45.94 9.19
C GLY A 487 -5.16 -45.44 10.33
N MET A 488 -4.75 -44.33 10.96
CA MET A 488 -5.63 -43.51 11.78
C MET A 488 -5.13 -42.07 11.81
N SER A 489 -6.04 -41.18 11.51
CA SER A 489 -5.92 -39.73 11.60
C SER A 489 -5.66 -39.29 13.05
N LEU A 490 -4.62 -38.47 13.28
CA LEU A 490 -4.34 -37.83 14.57
C LEU A 490 -4.99 -36.47 14.65
N MET A 491 -6.07 -36.40 15.45
CA MET A 491 -6.68 -35.19 15.94
C MET A 491 -6.03 -34.82 17.28
N TRP A 492 -5.38 -33.66 17.36
CA TRP A 492 -4.76 -33.17 18.60
C TRP A 492 -5.80 -32.39 19.43
N MET A 493 -6.10 -32.85 20.67
CA MET A 493 -6.82 -32.10 21.69
C MET A 493 -5.94 -31.92 22.93
N PRO A 494 -5.89 -30.74 23.54
CA PRO A 494 -5.30 -30.55 24.87
C PRO A 494 -6.31 -30.82 25.97
N ALA A 495 -5.85 -31.38 27.08
CA ALA A 495 -6.63 -31.85 28.23
C ALA A 495 -6.88 -30.72 29.27
N HIS A 496 -8.06 -30.83 29.92
CA HIS A 496 -8.47 -30.41 31.26
C HIS A 496 -8.80 -28.95 31.61
N THR A 497 -10.10 -28.69 31.68
CA THR A 497 -10.77 -27.95 32.77
C THR A 497 -12.15 -28.59 33.05
N PRO A 498 -12.63 -28.67 34.32
CA PRO A 498 -13.88 -29.38 34.66
C PRO A 498 -15.12 -28.51 34.46
N VAL A 499 -16.19 -29.13 33.93
CA VAL A 499 -17.51 -28.55 33.69
C VAL A 499 -18.46 -28.87 34.87
N PRO A 500 -19.25 -27.91 35.42
CA PRO A 500 -20.32 -28.23 36.37
C PRO A 500 -21.60 -28.73 35.66
N PRO A 501 -22.52 -29.45 36.36
CA PRO A 501 -23.57 -30.21 35.72
C PRO A 501 -24.78 -29.37 35.26
N LEU A 502 -25.29 -29.74 34.06
CA LEU A 502 -26.47 -29.18 33.42
C LEU A 502 -27.77 -29.81 33.94
N ALA A 503 -28.73 -28.94 34.28
CA ALA A 503 -30.13 -29.30 34.49
C ALA A 503 -30.84 -29.48 33.15
N ARG A 504 -31.69 -30.50 33.02
CA ARG A 504 -32.51 -30.79 31.83
C ARG A 504 -33.67 -29.79 31.68
N PRO A 505 -34.03 -29.34 30.48
CA PRO A 505 -35.34 -28.74 30.22
C PRO A 505 -36.28 -29.71 29.53
N SER A 506 -37.54 -29.58 29.86
CA SER A 506 -38.70 -30.23 29.27
C SER A 506 -39.07 -29.68 27.90
N SER A 507 -39.64 -30.55 27.08
CA SER A 507 -40.19 -30.37 25.74
C SER A 507 -41.25 -29.30 25.58
N ALA A 508 -41.14 -28.44 24.52
CA ALA A 508 -42.30 -27.95 23.78
C ALA A 508 -41.89 -27.51 22.35
N VAL A 509 -42.70 -27.97 21.42
CA VAL A 509 -42.65 -27.77 19.97
C VAL A 509 -43.04 -26.33 19.64
N GLY A 510 -42.35 -25.69 18.64
CA GLY A 510 -42.77 -24.41 18.09
C GLY A 510 -41.93 -23.93 16.93
N THR A 511 -42.48 -24.07 15.77
CA THR A 511 -42.16 -23.67 14.40
C THR A 511 -41.32 -22.42 14.19
N SER A 512 -40.38 -22.55 13.26
CA SER A 512 -39.53 -21.53 12.65
C SER A 512 -40.27 -20.56 11.72
N LEU A 513 -39.97 -19.25 11.84
CA LEU A 513 -40.22 -18.23 10.80
C LEU A 513 -39.01 -17.24 10.76
N PRO A 514 -38.65 -16.71 9.58
CA PRO A 514 -37.37 -16.04 9.37
C PRO A 514 -37.33 -14.56 9.79
N LEU A 515 -36.11 -14.08 10.03
CA LEU A 515 -35.72 -12.83 10.70
C LEU A 515 -35.94 -11.52 9.90
N GLU A 516 -36.63 -11.53 8.76
CA GLU A 516 -36.82 -10.34 7.91
C GLU A 516 -38.10 -9.51 8.16
N ALA A 517 -38.97 -9.91 9.05
CA ALA A 517 -40.27 -9.24 9.28
C ALA A 517 -40.31 -8.31 10.49
N LYS A 518 -39.20 -8.00 11.17
CA LYS A 518 -39.19 -7.14 12.38
C LYS A 518 -38.64 -5.72 12.17
N MET A 519 -38.25 -5.31 10.99
CA MET A 519 -37.76 -3.95 10.73
C MET A 519 -38.74 -3.02 9.98
N MET A 520 -39.98 -3.44 9.69
CA MET A 520 -40.97 -2.59 9.00
C MET A 520 -42.23 -2.20 9.81
N ALA A 521 -42.26 -2.40 11.13
CA ALA A 521 -43.44 -2.10 11.96
C ALA A 521 -43.24 -0.95 12.95
N ALA A 522 -42.22 -0.10 12.79
CA ALA A 522 -41.97 1.03 13.69
C ALA A 522 -42.03 2.41 13.00
N SER A 523 -42.81 2.54 11.94
CA SER A 523 -42.95 3.82 11.21
C SER A 523 -44.39 4.14 10.81
N SER A 524 -45.37 3.95 11.73
CA SER A 524 -46.71 4.53 11.49
C SER A 524 -47.51 4.58 12.80
N ALA A 525 -47.16 5.47 13.71
CA ALA A 525 -48.09 6.00 14.72
C ALA A 525 -47.42 7.17 15.47
N ALA A 526 -47.54 8.37 14.97
CA ALA A 526 -47.52 9.61 15.73
C ALA A 526 -47.97 10.77 14.80
N GLY A 527 -49.23 10.95 14.72
CA GLY A 527 -49.87 12.17 14.24
C GLY A 527 -51.03 12.53 15.18
N ALA A 528 -51.06 13.77 15.58
CA ALA A 528 -52.13 14.52 16.16
C ALA A 528 -52.08 14.80 17.67
N GLY A 529 -51.94 16.09 18.00
CA GLY A 529 -52.78 16.70 19.05
C GLY A 529 -52.07 17.46 20.17
N SER A 530 -51.82 18.75 19.93
CA SER A 530 -52.20 19.93 20.77
C SER A 530 -51.66 20.16 22.20
N SER A 531 -51.18 21.41 22.35
CA SER A 531 -51.35 22.36 23.46
C SER A 531 -50.36 22.41 24.63
N GLU A 532 -49.87 23.58 24.76
CA GLU A 532 -49.01 24.35 25.68
C GLU A 532 -49.28 24.30 27.19
N PRO A 533 -48.53 25.14 28.01
CA PRO A 533 -47.67 24.78 29.15
C PRO A 533 -48.28 25.20 30.51
N PRO A 534 -47.65 25.45 31.64
CA PRO A 534 -46.34 25.93 32.03
C PRO A 534 -45.75 25.47 33.42
N ALA A 535 -44.58 26.01 33.72
CA ALA A 535 -44.08 26.48 35.02
C ALA A 535 -43.15 25.62 35.89
N GLN A 536 -41.94 26.17 36.04
CA GLN A 536 -41.20 26.44 37.29
C GLN A 536 -40.94 25.33 38.33
N CYS A 537 -39.64 25.03 38.58
CA CYS A 537 -38.99 25.28 39.89
C CYS A 537 -37.55 24.68 39.90
N ALA A 538 -36.56 25.51 40.14
CA ALA A 538 -35.29 25.17 40.78
C ALA A 538 -35.49 25.10 42.29
N PRO A 539 -34.55 24.69 43.19
CA PRO A 539 -33.12 24.78 43.14
C PRO A 539 -32.29 23.63 43.82
N ARG A 540 -30.99 23.81 43.74
CA ARG A 540 -29.81 23.17 44.40
C ARG A 540 -29.96 22.69 45.86
N PRO A 541 -29.04 21.84 46.51
CA PRO A 541 -27.60 22.14 46.60
C PRO A 541 -26.60 20.96 46.73
N ARG A 542 -25.33 21.30 46.49
CA ARG A 542 -24.03 20.88 47.03
C ARG A 542 -23.93 19.66 47.98
N ALA A 543 -22.95 18.78 47.70
CA ALA A 543 -22.07 18.21 48.74
C ALA A 543 -20.66 17.97 48.17
N LYS A 544 -19.66 18.61 48.82
CA LYS A 544 -18.24 18.39 48.70
C LYS A 544 -17.88 17.13 49.51
N ALA A 545 -16.98 16.30 48.96
CA ALA A 545 -16.17 15.40 49.80
C ALA A 545 -14.72 15.47 49.32
N CYS A 546 -13.90 16.08 50.17
CA CYS A 546 -12.45 16.01 50.15
C CYS A 546 -12.00 14.61 50.59
N LEU A 547 -11.04 14.02 49.89
CA LEU A 547 -10.16 13.00 50.45
C LEU A 547 -8.71 13.36 50.13
N ALA A 548 -8.06 13.85 51.19
CA ALA A 548 -6.63 14.02 51.25
C ALA A 548 -5.98 12.65 51.49
N VAL A 549 -4.96 12.29 50.74
CA VAL A 549 -4.03 11.21 51.08
C VAL A 549 -2.61 11.77 51.07
N SER A 550 -2.00 11.63 52.24
CA SER A 550 -0.73 12.06 52.74
C SER A 550 0.45 11.40 52.02
N PHE A 551 1.45 12.21 51.69
CA PHE A 551 2.79 11.77 51.30
C PHE A 551 3.60 11.32 52.51
N GLY A 552 4.09 10.09 52.53
CA GLY A 552 5.13 9.59 53.39
C GLY A 552 6.48 9.58 52.67
N ARG A 553 7.40 10.43 53.09
CA ARG A 553 8.84 10.33 52.76
C ARG A 553 9.45 9.17 53.53
N VAL A 554 10.24 8.34 52.86
CA VAL A 554 11.31 7.57 53.50
C VAL A 554 12.60 7.81 52.72
N LYS A 555 13.60 8.35 53.43
CA LYS A 555 15.02 8.39 53.07
C LYS A 555 15.65 7.02 53.38
N ALA A 556 16.40 6.48 52.49
CA ALA A 556 17.79 5.98 52.68
C ALA A 556 18.31 5.53 51.31
#